data_3dd147cc78b0ae38cfd62fc644a9bd61
#
_entry.id   3dd147cc78b0ae38cfd62fc644a9bd61
#
_cell.length_a   1.000
_cell.length_b   1.000
_cell.length_c   1.000
_cell.angle_alpha   90.00
_cell.angle_beta   90.00
_cell.angle_gamma   90.00
#
_symmetry.space_group_name_H-M   'P 1'
#
loop_
_entity.id
_entity.type
_entity.pdbx_description
1 polymer ?
#
loop_
_entity_poly.entity_id
_entity_poly.type
_entity_poly.pdbx_seq_one_letter_code
_entity_poly.pdbx_strand_id
1 'polypeptide(L)'
;MGTQLEHPVAVRRMRVRGLQKTHESVVRQELASLNKARTLGELHQGCLAVAGALQSLGIFDSADLLMDTAQGATPHGAALVDIVCTVTEKKRLTSASTMVATQSSENTMEAKVAVRNQLGRAEIFEAQMEMGQQRSSSFKLSAVRPRWMGQDAQLSADVSKQAISHIKHSSFVQKLLGASASVRVGSAGAAGGRHELTYALELRDVCRLTPHTASWAILQQRGQSLKSSLSHSYARSTADHPLVPTSGALLRLHTELAGLAPFPLGDARFVKSTFTAAAFTPLMANGRLTASVQVHAGVLLPLGGLFGGLLGGPTESHICDRFFCGGPGSLWGFRTRGVGPRDERHSLASPLPPPASAAEPTAAAPKKPPSISSHDALGGDLLGVATASLSTTLPGNLAKSDGHAHIFASVGGLQGLAAVRAAGSVVPSLRASVGAGVALPTPLGRLELNMVHVLRKAPSDASVGNGLQLGVTAGFS
;
A
#
# COMPACT_ATOMS: atom_id res chain seq x y z
N MET A 1 45.29 -8.76 13.85
CA MET A 1 44.13 -9.55 13.36
C MET A 1 43.74 -9.28 11.90
N GLY A 2 44.31 -8.26 11.23
CA GLY A 2 43.94 -7.90 9.85
C GLY A 2 44.45 -8.84 8.75
N THR A 3 45.60 -9.45 8.91
CA THR A 3 46.29 -10.25 7.87
C THR A 3 45.73 -11.65 7.64
N GLN A 4 44.96 -12.22 8.55
CA GLN A 4 44.38 -13.56 8.40
C GLN A 4 43.08 -13.59 7.56
N LEU A 5 42.37 -12.47 7.46
CA LEU A 5 41.12 -12.38 6.71
C LEU A 5 41.32 -12.27 5.18
N GLU A 6 42.51 -11.94 4.73
CA GLU A 6 42.83 -11.80 3.30
C GLU A 6 43.37 -13.09 2.68
N HIS A 7 43.50 -14.18 3.44
CA HIS A 7 43.96 -15.48 2.89
C HIS A 7 43.02 -15.95 1.77
N PRO A 8 43.56 -16.30 0.59
CA PRO A 8 42.78 -16.81 -0.50
C PRO A 8 42.21 -18.21 -0.15
N VAL A 9 40.91 -18.37 -0.32
CA VAL A 9 40.17 -19.62 -0.04
C VAL A 9 39.32 -20.02 -1.22
N ALA A 10 39.06 -21.31 -1.35
CA ALA A 10 38.11 -21.87 -2.31
C ALA A 10 37.22 -22.92 -1.62
N VAL A 11 35.91 -22.82 -1.82
CA VAL A 11 34.99 -23.79 -1.27
C VAL A 11 35.04 -25.08 -2.08
N ARG A 12 35.41 -26.18 -1.40
CA ARG A 12 35.50 -27.52 -2.02
C ARG A 12 34.18 -28.26 -1.98
N ARG A 13 33.53 -28.30 -0.82
CA ARG A 13 32.29 -29.05 -0.61
C ARG A 13 31.40 -28.35 0.41
N MET A 14 30.08 -28.42 0.14
CA MET A 14 29.03 -27.97 1.04
C MET A 14 28.18 -29.18 1.44
N ARG A 15 27.96 -29.35 2.72
CA ARG A 15 27.10 -30.40 3.29
C ARG A 15 26.01 -29.78 4.12
N VAL A 16 24.78 -30.29 3.97
CA VAL A 16 23.62 -29.86 4.75
C VAL A 16 23.22 -31.00 5.70
N ARG A 17 22.96 -30.67 6.97
CA ARG A 17 22.51 -31.60 7.99
C ARG A 17 21.32 -31.04 8.75
N GLY A 18 20.47 -31.93 9.31
CA GLY A 18 19.35 -31.58 10.18
C GLY A 18 18.01 -31.32 9.46
N LEU A 19 17.95 -31.52 8.13
CA LEU A 19 16.69 -31.44 7.38
C LEU A 19 15.83 -32.67 7.67
N GLN A 20 14.54 -32.43 7.89
CA GLN A 20 13.51 -33.46 8.09
C GLN A 20 12.41 -33.38 7.05
N LYS A 21 11.82 -32.20 6.88
CA LYS A 21 10.70 -31.91 5.98
C LYS A 21 11.11 -31.05 4.80
N THR A 22 12.08 -30.15 5.01
CA THR A 22 12.50 -29.18 3.99
C THR A 22 13.37 -29.82 2.93
N HIS A 23 13.10 -29.54 1.66
CA HIS A 23 13.95 -29.97 0.56
C HIS A 23 15.33 -29.34 0.66
N GLU A 24 16.36 -30.16 0.47
CA GLU A 24 17.76 -29.70 0.50
C GLU A 24 18.05 -28.56 -0.49
N SER A 25 17.34 -28.52 -1.60
CA SER A 25 17.47 -27.47 -2.61
C SER A 25 17.25 -26.05 -2.06
N VAL A 26 16.39 -25.88 -1.04
CA VAL A 26 16.13 -24.59 -0.40
C VAL A 26 17.38 -24.07 0.30
N VAL A 27 18.07 -24.93 1.05
CA VAL A 27 19.30 -24.55 1.77
C VAL A 27 20.48 -24.43 0.79
N ARG A 28 20.60 -25.35 -0.16
CA ARG A 28 21.68 -25.29 -1.19
C ARG A 28 21.63 -24.02 -2.03
N GLN A 29 20.46 -23.51 -2.27
CA GLN A 29 20.25 -22.26 -3.02
C GLN A 29 20.86 -21.05 -2.31
N GLU A 30 20.67 -20.94 -0.99
CA GLU A 30 21.29 -19.88 -0.19
C GLU A 30 22.81 -20.06 -0.09
N LEU A 31 23.27 -21.31 0.08
CA LEU A 31 24.69 -21.64 0.15
C LEU A 31 25.43 -21.36 -1.17
N ALA A 32 24.76 -21.37 -2.31
CA ALA A 32 25.38 -21.15 -3.62
C ALA A 32 26.10 -19.80 -3.73
N SER A 33 25.69 -18.80 -2.96
CA SER A 33 26.33 -17.49 -2.88
C SER A 33 27.78 -17.58 -2.36
N LEU A 34 28.08 -18.55 -1.48
CA LEU A 34 29.40 -18.76 -0.88
C LEU A 34 30.47 -19.20 -1.88
N ASN A 35 30.07 -19.79 -3.02
CA ASN A 35 31.02 -20.15 -4.09
C ASN A 35 31.73 -18.97 -4.74
N LYS A 36 31.23 -17.73 -4.52
CA LYS A 36 31.80 -16.51 -5.07
C LYS A 36 32.89 -15.90 -4.18
N ALA A 37 32.96 -16.33 -2.91
CA ALA A 37 33.94 -15.82 -1.96
C ALA A 37 35.37 -16.25 -2.36
N ARG A 38 36.31 -15.31 -2.35
CA ARG A 38 37.71 -15.52 -2.72
C ARG A 38 38.66 -15.41 -1.51
N THR A 39 38.23 -14.73 -0.46
CA THR A 39 39.01 -14.54 0.78
C THR A 39 38.28 -15.13 1.97
N LEU A 40 39.02 -15.46 3.04
CA LEU A 40 38.45 -15.98 4.27
C LEU A 40 37.48 -14.97 4.91
N GLY A 41 37.77 -13.67 4.81
CA GLY A 41 36.89 -12.61 5.30
C GLY A 41 35.57 -12.56 4.55
N GLU A 42 35.58 -12.62 3.20
CA GLU A 42 34.38 -12.69 2.38
C GLU A 42 33.57 -13.96 2.69
N LEU A 43 34.25 -15.11 2.87
CA LEU A 43 33.57 -16.36 3.20
C LEU A 43 32.89 -16.29 4.55
N HIS A 44 33.54 -15.72 5.57
CA HIS A 44 32.97 -15.55 6.90
C HIS A 44 31.74 -14.62 6.88
N GLN A 45 31.87 -13.46 6.22
CA GLN A 45 30.72 -12.56 6.05
C GLN A 45 29.60 -13.22 5.27
N GLY A 46 29.93 -13.97 4.21
CA GLY A 46 28.97 -14.74 3.44
C GLY A 46 28.22 -15.78 4.30
N CYS A 47 28.94 -16.50 5.16
CA CYS A 47 28.31 -17.47 6.08
C CYS A 47 27.32 -16.80 7.05
N LEU A 48 27.67 -15.63 7.59
CA LEU A 48 26.74 -14.87 8.45
C LEU A 48 25.50 -14.40 7.67
N ALA A 49 25.71 -13.92 6.44
CA ALA A 49 24.60 -13.50 5.58
C ALA A 49 23.67 -14.66 5.22
N VAL A 50 24.23 -15.84 4.90
CA VAL A 50 23.45 -17.06 4.62
C VAL A 50 22.70 -17.55 5.85
N ALA A 51 23.32 -17.54 7.05
CA ALA A 51 22.64 -17.89 8.28
C ALA A 51 21.43 -16.97 8.54
N GLY A 52 21.62 -15.66 8.37
CA GLY A 52 20.52 -14.67 8.46
C GLY A 52 19.43 -14.91 7.41
N ALA A 53 19.81 -15.21 6.16
CA ALA A 53 18.88 -15.52 5.08
C ALA A 53 18.05 -16.76 5.37
N LEU A 54 18.67 -17.85 5.85
CA LEU A 54 17.96 -19.08 6.26
C LEU A 54 17.01 -18.82 7.45
N GLN A 55 17.43 -18.06 8.45
CA GLN A 55 16.57 -17.68 9.57
C GLN A 55 15.39 -16.81 9.12
N SER A 56 15.60 -15.90 8.15
CA SER A 56 14.54 -15.04 7.59
C SER A 56 13.42 -15.79 6.88
N LEU A 57 13.67 -17.03 6.41
CA LEU A 57 12.62 -17.91 5.87
C LEU A 57 11.59 -18.30 6.96
N GLY A 58 11.94 -18.16 8.22
CA GLY A 58 11.05 -18.41 9.36
C GLY A 58 10.67 -19.86 9.58
N ILE A 59 11.38 -20.80 8.94
CA ILE A 59 11.18 -22.26 9.03
C ILE A 59 12.25 -22.97 9.87
N PHE A 60 13.35 -22.30 10.18
CA PHE A 60 14.44 -22.78 10.99
C PHE A 60 14.49 -22.07 12.35
N ASP A 61 14.80 -22.82 13.41
CA ASP A 61 15.12 -22.27 14.74
C ASP A 61 16.58 -21.82 14.79
N SER A 62 17.50 -22.62 14.24
CA SER A 62 18.91 -22.27 14.10
C SER A 62 19.43 -22.69 12.73
N ALA A 63 20.45 -21.97 12.28
CA ALA A 63 21.24 -22.30 11.10
C ALA A 63 22.71 -21.98 11.40
N ASP A 64 23.49 -23.01 11.65
CA ASP A 64 24.87 -22.92 12.04
C ASP A 64 25.76 -23.38 10.89
N LEU A 65 26.71 -22.55 10.48
CA LEU A 65 27.67 -22.84 9.44
C LEU A 65 29.06 -23.02 10.06
N LEU A 66 29.59 -24.22 9.92
CA LEU A 66 30.95 -24.59 10.31
C LEU A 66 31.83 -24.59 9.07
N MET A 67 32.97 -23.91 9.15
CA MET A 67 34.03 -23.94 8.15
C MET A 67 35.14 -24.87 8.66
N ASP A 68 35.48 -25.86 7.86
CA ASP A 68 36.56 -26.83 8.18
C ASP A 68 37.63 -26.75 7.08
N THR A 69 38.88 -26.84 7.48
CA THR A 69 40.00 -26.86 6.54
C THR A 69 40.10 -28.23 5.88
N ALA A 70 40.05 -28.25 4.55
CA ALA A 70 40.24 -29.48 3.80
C ALA A 70 41.72 -29.66 3.43
N GLN A 71 42.19 -30.92 3.46
CA GLN A 71 43.54 -31.24 2.99
C GLN A 71 43.68 -30.93 1.49
N GLY A 72 44.75 -30.25 1.14
CA GLY A 72 45.10 -29.82 -0.22
C GLY A 72 44.96 -28.31 -0.42
N ALA A 73 45.56 -27.81 -1.50
CA ALA A 73 45.45 -26.45 -1.94
C ALA A 73 45.09 -26.46 -3.45
N THR A 74 44.46 -25.36 -3.92
CA THR A 74 44.24 -25.20 -5.36
C THR A 74 45.56 -24.97 -6.09
N PRO A 75 45.63 -25.17 -7.43
CA PRO A 75 46.82 -24.86 -8.21
C PRO A 75 47.36 -23.43 -8.06
N HIS A 76 46.52 -22.52 -7.58
CA HIS A 76 46.83 -21.11 -7.32
C HIS A 76 47.08 -20.80 -5.82
N GLY A 77 47.31 -21.84 -4.98
CA GLY A 77 47.70 -21.64 -3.57
C GLY A 77 46.56 -21.28 -2.61
N ALA A 78 45.30 -21.24 -3.05
CA ALA A 78 44.15 -21.00 -2.16
C ALA A 78 43.87 -22.22 -1.28
N ALA A 79 43.61 -21.99 0.01
CA ALA A 79 43.23 -23.03 0.96
C ALA A 79 41.81 -23.56 0.62
N LEU A 80 41.69 -24.89 0.65
CA LEU A 80 40.38 -25.53 0.44
C LEU A 80 39.59 -25.57 1.76
N VAL A 81 38.33 -25.17 1.67
CA VAL A 81 37.40 -25.11 2.82
C VAL A 81 36.16 -25.97 2.54
N ASP A 82 35.84 -26.83 3.48
CA ASP A 82 34.57 -27.57 3.50
C ASP A 82 33.58 -26.82 4.43
N ILE A 83 32.35 -26.64 3.98
CA ILE A 83 31.30 -25.96 4.74
C ILE A 83 30.26 -26.97 5.15
N VAL A 84 29.98 -27.05 6.44
CA VAL A 84 28.90 -27.87 7.00
C VAL A 84 27.82 -26.95 7.56
N CYS A 85 26.67 -26.93 6.90
CA CYS A 85 25.49 -26.19 7.33
C CYS A 85 24.60 -27.14 8.15
N THR A 86 24.47 -26.89 9.45
CA THR A 86 23.55 -27.62 10.32
C THR A 86 22.35 -26.75 10.61
N VAL A 87 21.16 -27.22 10.25
CA VAL A 87 19.90 -26.51 10.47
C VAL A 87 19.01 -27.29 11.42
N THR A 88 18.24 -26.55 12.22
CA THR A 88 17.20 -27.12 13.08
C THR A 88 15.86 -26.60 12.62
N GLU A 89 14.99 -27.49 12.13
CA GLU A 89 13.65 -27.08 11.66
C GLU A 89 12.72 -26.75 12.83
N LYS A 90 11.89 -25.72 12.66
CA LYS A 90 10.86 -25.33 13.63
C LYS A 90 9.80 -26.41 13.77
N LYS A 91 9.48 -26.79 15.00
CA LYS A 91 8.41 -27.74 15.31
C LYS A 91 7.02 -27.19 15.02
N ARG A 92 6.81 -25.87 15.23
CA ARG A 92 5.54 -25.17 14.96
C ARG A 92 5.71 -24.23 13.80
N LEU A 93 5.09 -24.55 12.69
CA LEU A 93 5.11 -23.79 11.45
C LEU A 93 3.78 -23.09 11.18
N THR A 94 2.87 -23.10 12.16
CA THR A 94 1.58 -22.43 12.12
C THR A 94 1.61 -21.22 13.04
N SER A 95 1.18 -20.07 12.56
CA SER A 95 1.01 -18.84 13.32
C SER A 95 -0.40 -18.29 13.12
N ALA A 96 -1.00 -17.75 14.17
CA ALA A 96 -2.26 -17.04 14.12
C ALA A 96 -2.06 -15.66 14.75
N SER A 97 -2.64 -14.65 14.16
CA SER A 97 -2.63 -13.27 14.67
C SER A 97 -3.98 -12.62 14.46
N THR A 98 -4.33 -11.71 15.36
CA THR A 98 -5.48 -10.85 15.25
C THR A 98 -5.04 -9.40 15.41
N MET A 99 -5.60 -8.51 14.63
CA MET A 99 -5.30 -7.09 14.68
C MET A 99 -6.58 -6.28 14.49
N VAL A 100 -6.62 -5.12 15.14
CA VAL A 100 -7.65 -4.10 14.88
C VAL A 100 -6.95 -2.94 14.20
N ALA A 101 -7.49 -2.49 13.08
CA ALA A 101 -6.97 -1.38 12.31
C ALA A 101 -8.08 -0.38 11.98
N THR A 102 -7.69 0.86 11.70
CA THR A 102 -8.60 1.87 11.16
C THR A 102 -8.20 2.16 9.73
N GLN A 103 -9.04 1.77 8.78
CA GLN A 103 -8.80 1.99 7.36
C GLN A 103 -9.93 2.78 6.73
N SER A 104 -9.60 3.81 5.95
CA SER A 104 -10.59 4.61 5.19
C SER A 104 -11.79 5.12 6.01
N SER A 105 -11.60 5.50 7.27
CA SER A 105 -12.63 5.92 8.23
C SER A 105 -13.54 4.79 8.74
N GLU A 106 -13.13 3.55 8.60
CA GLU A 106 -13.79 2.38 9.15
C GLU A 106 -12.83 1.62 10.07
N ASN A 107 -13.32 1.17 11.22
CA ASN A 107 -12.56 0.29 12.08
C ASN A 107 -12.78 -1.15 11.60
N THR A 108 -11.69 -1.86 11.36
CA THR A 108 -11.69 -3.23 10.88
C THR A 108 -10.99 -4.14 11.87
N MET A 109 -11.48 -5.35 12.01
CA MET A 109 -10.86 -6.44 12.75
C MET A 109 -10.34 -7.45 11.75
N GLU A 110 -9.06 -7.75 11.82
CA GLU A 110 -8.36 -8.72 10.98
C GLU A 110 -7.99 -9.95 11.80
N ALA A 111 -8.23 -11.13 11.25
CA ALA A 111 -7.72 -12.39 11.73
C ALA A 111 -6.92 -13.07 10.61
N LYS A 112 -5.71 -13.50 10.92
CA LYS A 112 -4.79 -14.12 9.97
C LYS A 112 -4.23 -15.41 10.54
N VAL A 113 -4.25 -16.45 9.72
CA VAL A 113 -3.61 -17.74 10.00
C VAL A 113 -2.61 -18.03 8.90
N ALA A 114 -1.38 -18.34 9.26
CA ALA A 114 -0.35 -18.68 8.31
C ALA A 114 0.26 -20.04 8.65
N VAL A 115 0.42 -20.87 7.64
CA VAL A 115 1.07 -22.19 7.74
C VAL A 115 2.25 -22.22 6.78
N ARG A 116 3.43 -22.59 7.28
CA ARG A 116 4.68 -22.55 6.53
C ARG A 116 5.18 -23.94 6.20
N ASN A 117 5.88 -24.06 5.08
CA ASN A 117 6.68 -25.25 4.72
C ASN A 117 5.91 -26.58 4.75
N GLN A 118 4.68 -26.61 4.23
CA GLN A 118 3.89 -27.85 4.16
C GLN A 118 4.42 -28.80 3.08
N LEU A 119 4.89 -28.27 1.96
CA LEU A 119 5.43 -29.02 0.83
C LEU A 119 6.97 -29.11 0.84
N GLY A 120 7.62 -28.58 1.90
CA GLY A 120 9.07 -28.63 2.06
C GLY A 120 9.87 -27.62 1.21
N ARG A 121 9.23 -26.61 0.63
CA ARG A 121 9.88 -25.60 -0.24
C ARG A 121 9.87 -24.21 0.35
N ALA A 122 9.75 -24.11 1.69
CA ALA A 122 9.63 -22.87 2.44
C ALA A 122 8.42 -22.01 2.05
N GLU A 123 7.41 -22.59 1.42
CA GLU A 123 6.18 -21.91 1.04
C GLU A 123 5.36 -21.51 2.27
N ILE A 124 4.54 -20.46 2.08
CA ILE A 124 3.66 -19.93 3.11
C ILE A 124 2.24 -19.92 2.55
N PHE A 125 1.33 -20.60 3.21
CA PHE A 125 -0.11 -20.52 2.96
C PHE A 125 -0.74 -19.65 4.05
N GLU A 126 -1.47 -18.62 3.63
CA GLU A 126 -2.11 -17.69 4.54
C GLU A 126 -3.61 -17.61 4.24
N ALA A 127 -4.41 -17.64 5.30
CA ALA A 127 -5.83 -17.31 5.26
C ALA A 127 -6.06 -16.07 6.11
N GLN A 128 -6.63 -15.04 5.53
CA GLN A 128 -6.91 -13.76 6.16
C GLN A 128 -8.40 -13.46 6.06
N MET A 129 -8.98 -13.04 7.17
CA MET A 129 -10.36 -12.60 7.25
C MET A 129 -10.39 -11.22 7.89
N GLU A 130 -11.11 -10.29 7.29
CA GLU A 130 -11.27 -8.94 7.80
C GLU A 130 -12.76 -8.60 7.86
N MET A 131 -13.16 -7.92 8.94
CA MET A 131 -14.53 -7.46 9.16
C MET A 131 -14.52 -6.00 9.62
N GLY A 132 -15.28 -5.16 8.94
CA GLY A 132 -15.43 -3.74 9.24
C GLY A 132 -16.79 -3.40 9.84
N GLN A 133 -16.83 -2.32 10.64
CA GLN A 133 -18.05 -1.84 11.29
C GLN A 133 -19.14 -1.39 10.29
N GLN A 134 -18.76 -0.92 9.09
CA GLN A 134 -19.69 -0.45 8.05
C GLN A 134 -20.13 -1.58 7.09
N ARG A 135 -20.07 -2.84 7.54
CA ARG A 135 -20.37 -4.04 6.76
C ARG A 135 -19.36 -4.35 5.65
N SER A 136 -18.17 -3.80 5.71
CA SER A 136 -17.06 -4.27 4.89
C SER A 136 -16.61 -5.63 5.38
N SER A 137 -16.28 -6.52 4.47
CA SER A 137 -15.74 -7.83 4.78
C SER A 137 -14.75 -8.26 3.70
N SER A 138 -13.67 -8.92 4.10
CA SER A 138 -12.68 -9.46 3.18
C SER A 138 -12.28 -10.85 3.63
N PHE A 139 -12.17 -11.76 2.67
CA PHE A 139 -11.60 -13.08 2.86
C PHE A 139 -10.55 -13.29 1.77
N LYS A 140 -9.31 -13.58 2.17
CA LYS A 140 -8.19 -13.78 1.26
C LYS A 140 -7.45 -15.07 1.60
N LEU A 141 -7.18 -15.86 0.57
CA LEU A 141 -6.27 -17.00 0.62
C LEU A 141 -5.06 -16.66 -0.23
N SER A 142 -3.88 -16.86 0.33
CA SER A 142 -2.62 -16.62 -0.39
C SER A 142 -1.65 -17.78 -0.25
N ALA A 143 -0.93 -18.05 -1.33
CA ALA A 143 0.18 -18.98 -1.40
C ALA A 143 1.43 -18.20 -1.84
N VAL A 144 2.46 -18.21 -1.02
CA VAL A 144 3.70 -17.49 -1.25
C VAL A 144 4.86 -18.46 -1.29
N ARG A 145 5.66 -18.40 -2.34
CA ARG A 145 6.89 -19.17 -2.48
C ARG A 145 8.08 -18.22 -2.55
N PRO A 146 8.87 -18.12 -1.47
CA PRO A 146 10.10 -17.33 -1.46
C PRO A 146 11.17 -18.01 -2.32
N ARG A 147 12.19 -17.28 -2.72
CA ARG A 147 13.36 -17.76 -3.46
C ARG A 147 13.00 -18.56 -4.74
N TRP A 148 12.04 -18.04 -5.49
CA TRP A 148 11.62 -18.65 -6.75
C TRP A 148 12.74 -18.55 -7.80
N MET A 149 13.01 -19.66 -8.51
CA MET A 149 14.06 -19.78 -9.54
C MET A 149 15.49 -19.42 -9.10
N GLY A 150 15.85 -19.60 -7.85
CA GLY A 150 17.24 -19.40 -7.42
C GLY A 150 17.65 -17.94 -7.21
N GLN A 151 16.73 -17.02 -7.34
CA GLN A 151 16.96 -15.58 -7.19
C GLN A 151 16.28 -15.01 -5.97
N ASP A 152 16.56 -13.76 -5.65
CA ASP A 152 15.87 -12.99 -4.61
C ASP A 152 14.45 -12.59 -5.11
N ALA A 153 13.76 -13.59 -5.66
CA ALA A 153 12.43 -13.46 -6.22
C ALA A 153 11.41 -14.23 -5.38
N GLN A 154 10.24 -13.67 -5.22
CA GLN A 154 9.11 -14.26 -4.52
C GLN A 154 7.95 -14.39 -5.49
N LEU A 155 7.40 -15.59 -5.61
CA LEU A 155 6.16 -15.84 -6.33
C LEU A 155 5.01 -15.87 -5.34
N SER A 156 3.91 -15.18 -5.62
CA SER A 156 2.67 -15.30 -4.84
C SER A 156 1.46 -15.50 -5.74
N ALA A 157 0.48 -16.21 -5.23
CA ALA A 157 -0.83 -16.38 -5.84
C ALA A 157 -1.89 -16.16 -4.77
N ASP A 158 -2.91 -15.38 -5.10
CA ASP A 158 -3.95 -14.96 -4.17
C ASP A 158 -5.33 -15.18 -4.77
N VAL A 159 -6.27 -15.58 -3.92
CA VAL A 159 -7.71 -15.57 -4.24
C VAL A 159 -8.41 -14.79 -3.13
N SER A 160 -9.24 -13.83 -3.51
CA SER A 160 -9.92 -12.97 -2.54
C SER A 160 -11.39 -12.74 -2.89
N LYS A 161 -12.20 -12.65 -1.84
CA LYS A 161 -13.59 -12.20 -1.91
C LYS A 161 -13.78 -11.04 -0.95
N GLN A 162 -14.16 -9.89 -1.47
CA GLN A 162 -14.28 -8.67 -0.68
C GLN A 162 -15.65 -8.03 -0.89
N ALA A 163 -16.15 -7.39 0.15
CA ALA A 163 -17.28 -6.48 0.10
C ALA A 163 -16.87 -5.20 0.81
N ILE A 164 -16.74 -4.10 0.06
CA ILE A 164 -16.29 -2.81 0.56
C ILE A 164 -17.48 -1.85 0.57
N SER A 165 -17.79 -1.29 1.74
CA SER A 165 -18.90 -0.36 1.90
C SER A 165 -18.44 1.06 1.58
N HIS A 166 -19.02 1.66 0.54
CA HIS A 166 -18.86 3.07 0.19
C HIS A 166 -20.11 3.89 0.51
N ILE A 167 -21.07 3.33 1.27
CA ILE A 167 -22.38 3.92 1.55
C ILE A 167 -22.25 5.33 2.15
N LYS A 168 -21.29 5.52 3.06
CA LYS A 168 -21.09 6.82 3.74
C LYS A 168 -20.73 7.95 2.77
N HIS A 169 -19.94 7.65 1.74
CA HIS A 169 -19.35 8.66 0.86
C HIS A 169 -19.92 8.65 -0.57
N SER A 170 -20.38 7.49 -1.06
CA SER A 170 -20.75 7.28 -2.46
C SER A 170 -21.96 6.36 -2.63
N SER A 171 -22.74 6.10 -1.59
CA SER A 171 -24.06 5.40 -1.61
C SER A 171 -24.09 4.01 -2.25
N PHE A 172 -22.97 3.26 -2.33
CA PHE A 172 -22.94 1.91 -2.87
C PHE A 172 -22.03 0.96 -2.06
N VAL A 173 -22.21 -0.34 -2.31
CA VAL A 173 -21.29 -1.40 -1.86
C VAL A 173 -20.64 -2.02 -3.08
N GLN A 174 -19.33 -2.13 -3.06
CA GLN A 174 -18.56 -2.84 -4.08
C GLN A 174 -18.30 -4.26 -3.59
N LYS A 175 -18.73 -5.27 -4.33
CA LYS A 175 -18.28 -6.65 -4.15
C LYS A 175 -17.21 -6.97 -5.18
N LEU A 176 -16.21 -7.71 -4.75
CA LEU A 176 -15.08 -8.10 -5.57
C LEU A 176 -14.79 -9.58 -5.32
N LEU A 177 -14.68 -10.35 -6.39
CA LEU A 177 -14.14 -11.70 -6.39
C LEU A 177 -12.94 -11.68 -7.33
N GLY A 178 -11.74 -11.93 -6.81
CA GLY A 178 -10.51 -11.79 -7.58
C GLY A 178 -9.55 -12.94 -7.38
N ALA A 179 -8.77 -13.20 -8.42
CA ALA A 179 -7.58 -14.04 -8.36
C ALA A 179 -6.40 -13.24 -8.93
N SER A 180 -5.24 -13.34 -8.28
CA SER A 180 -4.03 -12.67 -8.75
C SER A 180 -2.80 -13.54 -8.59
N ALA A 181 -1.81 -13.30 -9.43
CA ALA A 181 -0.48 -13.89 -9.32
C ALA A 181 0.56 -12.78 -9.43
N SER A 182 1.55 -12.79 -8.56
CA SER A 182 2.60 -11.78 -8.59
C SER A 182 4.00 -12.37 -8.43
N VAL A 183 4.95 -11.70 -9.06
CA VAL A 183 6.38 -11.94 -8.92
C VAL A 183 7.01 -10.68 -8.36
N ARG A 184 7.66 -10.83 -7.23
CA ARG A 184 8.37 -9.74 -6.54
C ARG A 184 9.87 -10.02 -6.55
N VAL A 185 10.66 -9.00 -6.93
CA VAL A 185 12.14 -9.09 -7.00
C VAL A 185 12.74 -7.91 -6.25
N GLY A 186 13.81 -8.16 -5.49
CA GLY A 186 14.54 -7.15 -4.75
C GLY A 186 13.87 -6.74 -3.43
N SER A 187 14.48 -5.77 -2.76
CA SER A 187 14.02 -5.18 -1.51
C SER A 187 13.91 -3.67 -1.63
N ALA A 188 12.95 -3.05 -0.97
CA ALA A 188 12.75 -1.60 -1.01
C ALA A 188 13.97 -0.82 -0.48
N GLY A 189 14.74 -1.38 0.45
CA GLY A 189 15.98 -0.80 0.96
C GLY A 189 17.23 -1.05 0.11
N ALA A 190 17.17 -1.96 -0.87
CA ALA A 190 18.28 -2.22 -1.78
C ALA A 190 18.50 -1.06 -2.77
N ALA A 191 19.71 -0.93 -3.30
CA ALA A 191 20.05 0.10 -4.28
C ALA A 191 19.14 0.06 -5.53
N GLY A 192 18.76 -1.15 -5.98
CA GLY A 192 17.84 -1.34 -7.11
C GLY A 192 16.37 -1.17 -6.77
N GLY A 193 15.99 -1.11 -5.48
CA GLY A 193 14.60 -1.10 -5.07
C GLY A 193 13.92 -2.46 -5.17
N ARG A 194 12.61 -2.46 -4.93
CA ARG A 194 11.73 -3.63 -5.06
C ARG A 194 10.82 -3.45 -6.28
N HIS A 195 10.82 -4.44 -7.14
CA HIS A 195 9.91 -4.54 -8.27
C HIS A 195 8.88 -5.63 -8.02
N GLU A 196 7.64 -5.38 -8.36
CA GLU A 196 6.56 -6.35 -8.27
C GLU A 196 5.71 -6.26 -9.54
N LEU A 197 5.57 -7.38 -10.23
CA LEU A 197 4.71 -7.53 -11.39
C LEU A 197 3.53 -8.41 -10.99
N THR A 198 2.31 -7.92 -11.15
CA THR A 198 1.09 -8.62 -10.75
C THR A 198 0.12 -8.69 -11.91
N TYR A 199 -0.38 -9.87 -12.19
CA TYR A 199 -1.54 -10.08 -13.03
C TYR A 199 -2.75 -10.37 -12.15
N ALA A 200 -3.87 -9.65 -12.39
CA ALA A 200 -5.10 -9.79 -11.62
C ALA A 200 -6.32 -9.93 -12.54
N LEU A 201 -7.20 -10.85 -12.16
CA LEU A 201 -8.53 -11.03 -12.75
C LEU A 201 -9.57 -10.81 -11.66
N GLU A 202 -10.43 -9.81 -11.85
CA GLU A 202 -11.39 -9.36 -10.84
C GLU A 202 -12.79 -9.24 -11.43
N LEU A 203 -13.74 -9.97 -10.85
CA LEU A 203 -15.17 -9.75 -11.05
C LEU A 203 -15.66 -8.78 -9.99
N ARG A 204 -16.14 -7.62 -10.43
CA ARG A 204 -16.61 -6.53 -9.60
C ARG A 204 -18.11 -6.34 -9.76
N ASP A 205 -18.80 -6.05 -8.67
CA ASP A 205 -20.25 -5.79 -8.66
C ASP A 205 -20.53 -4.54 -7.82
N VAL A 206 -21.06 -3.50 -8.45
CA VAL A 206 -21.55 -2.29 -7.80
C VAL A 206 -23.02 -2.52 -7.44
N CYS A 207 -23.26 -2.82 -6.19
CA CYS A 207 -24.57 -3.24 -5.70
C CYS A 207 -24.97 -2.54 -4.40
N ARG A 208 -26.11 -2.93 -3.83
CA ARG A 208 -26.69 -2.37 -2.59
C ARG A 208 -26.69 -0.85 -2.58
N LEU A 209 -27.03 -0.28 -3.72
CA LEU A 209 -27.33 1.14 -3.80
C LEU A 209 -28.42 1.42 -2.78
N THR A 210 -28.29 2.51 -2.03
CA THR A 210 -29.41 3.02 -1.24
C THR A 210 -30.43 3.56 -2.23
N PRO A 211 -31.51 2.81 -2.56
CA PRO A 211 -32.30 3.06 -3.77
C PRO A 211 -33.00 4.41 -3.78
N HIS A 212 -33.08 5.05 -2.61
CA HIS A 212 -33.78 6.30 -2.42
C HIS A 212 -32.82 7.51 -2.22
N THR A 213 -31.51 7.29 -2.25
CA THR A 213 -30.55 8.36 -1.94
C THR A 213 -29.33 8.39 -2.83
N ALA A 214 -29.04 7.37 -3.64
CA ALA A 214 -27.88 7.38 -4.52
C ALA A 214 -28.04 8.40 -5.65
N SER A 215 -26.97 9.09 -6.00
CA SER A 215 -26.93 10.02 -7.12
C SER A 215 -27.07 9.31 -8.47
N TRP A 216 -27.51 10.06 -9.50
CA TRP A 216 -27.72 9.49 -10.83
C TRP A 216 -26.44 8.94 -11.45
N ALA A 217 -25.32 9.63 -11.26
CA ALA A 217 -24.02 9.18 -11.73
C ALA A 217 -23.58 7.81 -11.16
N ILE A 218 -23.99 7.49 -9.93
CA ILE A 218 -23.73 6.18 -9.31
C ILE A 218 -24.70 5.13 -9.81
N LEU A 219 -25.97 5.50 -9.97
CA LEU A 219 -26.99 4.58 -10.50
C LEU A 219 -26.65 4.06 -11.89
N GLN A 220 -26.07 4.90 -12.76
CA GLN A 220 -25.62 4.51 -14.10
C GLN A 220 -24.48 3.51 -14.10
N GLN A 221 -23.68 3.44 -13.03
CA GLN A 221 -22.52 2.53 -12.92
C GLN A 221 -22.84 1.24 -12.14
N ARG A 222 -24.12 0.99 -11.88
CA ARG A 222 -24.58 -0.24 -11.24
C ARG A 222 -24.35 -1.44 -12.15
N GLY A 223 -23.89 -2.54 -11.57
CA GLY A 223 -23.82 -3.83 -12.25
C GLY A 223 -22.49 -4.52 -12.09
N GLN A 224 -22.34 -5.60 -12.81
CA GLN A 224 -21.15 -6.42 -12.80
C GLN A 224 -20.19 -5.95 -13.90
N SER A 225 -18.90 -5.98 -13.59
CA SER A 225 -17.83 -5.71 -14.55
C SER A 225 -16.65 -6.63 -14.31
N LEU A 226 -16.05 -7.12 -15.38
CA LEU A 226 -14.83 -7.93 -15.34
C LEU A 226 -13.62 -7.03 -15.61
N LYS A 227 -12.60 -7.12 -14.76
CA LYS A 227 -11.31 -6.46 -14.97
C LYS A 227 -10.21 -7.50 -15.08
N SER A 228 -9.45 -7.46 -16.16
CA SER A 228 -8.19 -8.17 -16.34
C SER A 228 -7.09 -7.12 -16.42
N SER A 229 -6.13 -7.15 -15.51
CA SER A 229 -5.09 -6.13 -15.44
C SER A 229 -3.71 -6.69 -15.16
N LEU A 230 -2.71 -6.04 -15.74
CA LEU A 230 -1.30 -6.23 -15.45
C LEU A 230 -0.79 -4.97 -14.75
N SER A 231 -0.22 -5.12 -13.57
CA SER A 231 0.35 -4.00 -12.82
C SER A 231 1.81 -4.21 -12.49
N HIS A 232 2.57 -3.12 -12.54
CA HIS A 232 3.95 -3.06 -12.10
C HIS A 232 4.07 -2.06 -10.96
N SER A 233 4.66 -2.49 -9.86
CA SER A 233 4.96 -1.64 -8.70
C SER A 233 6.47 -1.57 -8.49
N TYR A 234 6.96 -0.37 -8.36
CA TYR A 234 8.34 -0.08 -7.95
C TYR A 234 8.34 0.63 -6.61
N ALA A 235 9.16 0.18 -5.68
CA ALA A 235 9.32 0.83 -4.37
C ALA A 235 10.78 0.88 -3.96
N ARG A 236 11.22 2.06 -3.53
CA ARG A 236 12.56 2.28 -2.96
C ARG A 236 12.42 3.17 -1.73
N SER A 237 13.07 2.78 -0.64
CA SER A 237 13.10 3.55 0.60
C SER A 237 14.51 3.57 1.15
N THR A 238 15.01 4.77 1.41
CA THR A 238 16.26 5.01 2.14
C THR A 238 15.98 5.71 3.47
N ALA A 239 14.69 5.75 3.88
CA ALA A 239 14.28 6.36 5.13
C ALA A 239 14.82 5.56 6.33
N ASP A 240 15.32 6.29 7.33
CA ASP A 240 15.88 5.75 8.56
C ASP A 240 14.84 5.08 9.47
N HIS A 241 13.62 5.60 9.48
CA HIS A 241 12.53 5.04 10.28
C HIS A 241 11.21 4.93 9.50
N PRO A 242 10.45 3.83 9.61
CA PRO A 242 9.24 3.61 8.81
C PRO A 242 8.06 4.50 9.18
N LEU A 243 7.93 4.93 10.45
CA LEU A 243 6.78 5.71 10.94
C LEU A 243 7.13 7.21 11.10
N VAL A 244 8.36 7.50 11.51
CA VAL A 244 8.81 8.86 11.83
C VAL A 244 10.20 9.09 11.24
N PRO A 245 10.31 9.17 9.92
CA PRO A 245 11.61 9.34 9.27
C PRO A 245 12.18 10.74 9.55
N THR A 246 13.49 10.79 9.85
CA THR A 246 14.26 12.02 10.04
C THR A 246 15.18 12.31 8.87
N SER A 247 15.56 11.28 8.13
CA SER A 247 16.45 11.38 6.97
C SER A 247 16.10 10.37 5.90
N GLY A 248 16.51 10.65 4.67
CA GLY A 248 16.35 9.75 3.54
C GLY A 248 15.17 10.11 2.63
N ALA A 249 14.83 9.20 1.75
CA ALA A 249 13.77 9.38 0.76
C ALA A 249 12.99 8.10 0.52
N LEU A 250 11.76 8.26 0.08
CA LEU A 250 10.89 7.18 -0.35
C LEU A 250 10.38 7.49 -1.75
N LEU A 251 10.38 6.48 -2.61
CA LEU A 251 9.82 6.55 -3.95
C LEU A 251 8.95 5.32 -4.20
N ARG A 252 7.72 5.53 -4.64
CA ARG A 252 6.79 4.48 -5.10
C ARG A 252 6.18 4.88 -6.43
N LEU A 253 6.22 3.96 -7.36
CA LEU A 253 5.54 4.07 -8.65
C LEU A 253 4.70 2.81 -8.83
N HIS A 254 3.42 2.99 -9.13
CA HIS A 254 2.54 1.88 -9.47
C HIS A 254 1.83 2.21 -10.78
N THR A 255 1.95 1.33 -11.76
CA THR A 255 1.31 1.45 -13.05
C THR A 255 0.48 0.22 -13.32
N GLU A 256 -0.79 0.39 -13.65
CA GLU A 256 -1.76 -0.65 -13.96
C GLU A 256 -2.27 -0.46 -15.40
N LEU A 257 -2.22 -1.54 -16.16
CA LEU A 257 -2.76 -1.64 -17.50
C LEU A 257 -3.92 -2.62 -17.50
N ALA A 258 -5.14 -2.14 -17.72
CA ALA A 258 -6.33 -2.98 -17.73
C ALA A 258 -6.89 -3.18 -19.14
N GLY A 259 -7.34 -4.40 -19.42
CA GLY A 259 -8.07 -4.77 -20.63
C GLY A 259 -7.25 -4.94 -21.92
N LEU A 260 -5.91 -4.89 -21.86
CA LEU A 260 -5.03 -5.06 -23.02
C LEU A 260 -4.11 -6.27 -22.94
N ALA A 261 -3.47 -6.49 -21.80
CA ALA A 261 -2.47 -7.53 -21.65
C ALA A 261 -2.63 -8.29 -20.32
N PRO A 262 -2.19 -9.55 -20.25
CA PRO A 262 -1.83 -10.45 -21.34
C PRO A 262 -3.05 -10.98 -22.14
N PHE A 263 -4.28 -10.81 -21.56
CA PHE A 263 -5.53 -11.22 -22.19
C PHE A 263 -6.47 -10.00 -22.31
N PRO A 264 -6.94 -9.66 -23.49
CA PRO A 264 -7.88 -8.55 -23.72
C PRO A 264 -9.29 -8.92 -23.22
N LEU A 265 -9.38 -9.34 -21.95
CA LEU A 265 -10.62 -9.76 -21.31
C LEU A 265 -11.16 -8.63 -20.43
N GLY A 266 -12.47 -8.50 -20.41
CA GLY A 266 -13.19 -7.64 -19.48
C GLY A 266 -13.62 -6.30 -20.06
N ASP A 267 -14.41 -5.62 -19.23
CA ASP A 267 -15.10 -4.37 -19.57
C ASP A 267 -14.24 -3.15 -19.27
N ALA A 268 -13.31 -3.28 -18.29
CA ALA A 268 -12.44 -2.20 -17.87
C ALA A 268 -11.22 -2.08 -18.80
N ARG A 269 -11.05 -0.91 -19.45
CA ARG A 269 -9.90 -0.61 -20.32
C ARG A 269 -9.32 0.75 -19.99
N PHE A 270 -8.19 0.76 -19.28
CA PHE A 270 -7.52 1.98 -18.85
C PHE A 270 -6.03 1.76 -18.58
N VAL A 271 -5.30 2.87 -18.53
CA VAL A 271 -3.97 2.96 -17.91
C VAL A 271 -4.09 3.84 -16.67
N LYS A 272 -3.65 3.32 -15.53
CA LYS A 272 -3.61 4.04 -14.26
C LYS A 272 -2.19 4.06 -13.72
N SER A 273 -1.68 5.24 -13.44
CA SER A 273 -0.36 5.40 -12.80
C SER A 273 -0.51 6.21 -11.53
N THR A 274 0.18 5.77 -10.47
CA THR A 274 0.31 6.51 -9.21
C THR A 274 1.77 6.69 -8.88
N PHE A 275 2.11 7.88 -8.45
CA PHE A 275 3.44 8.29 -8.05
C PHE A 275 3.39 8.81 -6.62
N THR A 276 4.24 8.30 -5.75
CA THR A 276 4.40 8.80 -4.38
C THR A 276 5.88 8.98 -4.11
N ALA A 277 6.26 10.18 -3.72
CA ALA A 277 7.61 10.50 -3.30
C ALA A 277 7.58 11.23 -1.96
N ALA A 278 8.54 10.95 -1.11
CA ALA A 278 8.78 11.68 0.12
C ALA A 278 10.28 11.86 0.32
N ALA A 279 10.67 13.03 0.80
CA ALA A 279 12.06 13.33 1.15
C ALA A 279 12.09 13.93 2.56
N PHE A 280 13.06 13.50 3.34
CA PHE A 280 13.27 13.89 4.74
C PHE A 280 14.69 14.38 4.92
N THR A 281 14.84 15.57 5.47
CA THR A 281 16.15 16.19 5.65
C THR A 281 16.25 16.77 7.06
N PRO A 282 17.20 16.34 7.90
CA PRO A 282 17.43 16.96 9.18
C PRO A 282 18.03 18.36 8.95
N LEU A 283 17.43 19.38 9.55
CA LEU A 283 17.89 20.76 9.49
C LEU A 283 18.90 21.10 10.57
N MET A 284 18.95 20.29 11.63
CA MET A 284 19.92 20.42 12.72
C MET A 284 20.74 19.14 12.85
N ALA A 285 22.00 19.27 13.19
CA ALA A 285 22.95 18.17 13.34
C ALA A 285 22.50 17.11 14.40
N ASN A 286 21.69 17.52 15.37
CA ASN A 286 21.12 16.64 16.39
C ASN A 286 19.83 15.90 15.95
N GLY A 287 19.40 16.06 14.70
CA GLY A 287 18.19 15.45 14.16
C GLY A 287 16.86 15.93 14.78
N ARG A 288 16.92 16.91 15.69
CA ARG A 288 15.70 17.37 16.38
C ARG A 288 14.71 18.11 15.50
N LEU A 289 15.19 18.80 14.46
CA LEU A 289 14.34 19.50 13.51
C LEU A 289 14.50 18.86 12.13
N THR A 290 13.41 18.38 11.57
CA THR A 290 13.37 17.72 10.26
C THR A 290 12.41 18.44 9.33
N ALA A 291 12.87 18.75 8.13
CA ALA A 291 12.01 19.17 7.03
C ALA A 291 11.59 17.96 6.20
N SER A 292 10.33 17.91 5.79
CA SER A 292 9.88 16.90 4.85
C SER A 292 9.01 17.48 3.75
N VAL A 293 9.11 16.87 2.57
CA VAL A 293 8.25 17.15 1.43
C VAL A 293 7.70 15.82 0.94
N GLN A 294 6.39 15.76 0.76
CA GLN A 294 5.69 14.58 0.27
C GLN A 294 4.85 14.97 -0.94
N VAL A 295 4.90 14.16 -1.99
CA VAL A 295 4.10 14.34 -3.20
C VAL A 295 3.40 13.03 -3.51
N HIS A 296 2.10 13.12 -3.76
CA HIS A 296 1.27 12.02 -4.23
C HIS A 296 0.53 12.47 -5.48
N ALA A 297 0.77 11.82 -6.60
CA ALA A 297 0.14 12.13 -7.88
C ALA A 297 -0.45 10.87 -8.50
N GLY A 298 -1.54 11.02 -9.23
CA GLY A 298 -2.19 9.91 -9.92
C GLY A 298 -2.85 10.35 -11.21
N VAL A 299 -2.75 9.52 -12.23
CA VAL A 299 -3.42 9.70 -13.52
C VAL A 299 -4.12 8.41 -13.92
N LEU A 300 -5.35 8.52 -14.38
CA LEU A 300 -6.16 7.45 -14.93
C LEU A 300 -6.64 7.87 -16.32
N LEU A 301 -6.27 7.09 -17.33
CA LEU A 301 -6.57 7.35 -18.73
C LEU A 301 -7.43 6.21 -19.28
N PRO A 302 -8.75 6.42 -19.50
CA PRO A 302 -9.59 5.46 -20.20
C PRO A 302 -9.12 5.31 -21.65
N LEU A 303 -8.96 4.08 -22.12
CA LEU A 303 -8.38 3.80 -23.45
C LEU A 303 -9.36 4.06 -24.61
N GLY A 304 -10.67 3.99 -24.35
CA GLY A 304 -11.68 4.29 -25.37
C GLY A 304 -11.65 5.74 -25.88
N GLY A 305 -11.14 6.68 -25.06
CA GLY A 305 -10.94 8.06 -25.43
C GLY A 305 -9.57 8.40 -26.02
N LEU A 306 -8.62 7.43 -26.03
CA LEU A 306 -7.28 7.57 -26.60
C LEU A 306 -7.21 7.00 -28.02
N PHE A 307 -6.27 7.51 -28.82
CA PHE A 307 -5.99 7.05 -30.17
C PHE A 307 -7.22 7.00 -31.08
N GLY A 308 -8.15 7.95 -30.93
CA GLY A 308 -9.33 8.05 -31.78
C GLY A 308 -10.28 6.84 -31.68
N GLY A 309 -10.28 6.12 -30.56
CA GLY A 309 -11.10 4.93 -30.37
C GLY A 309 -10.51 3.62 -30.94
N LEU A 310 -9.30 3.65 -31.47
CA LEU A 310 -8.64 2.47 -32.10
C LEU A 310 -8.56 1.28 -31.14
N LEU A 311 -8.37 1.50 -29.85
CA LEU A 311 -8.26 0.43 -28.84
C LEU A 311 -9.62 -0.02 -28.31
N GLY A 312 -10.73 0.66 -28.67
CA GLY A 312 -12.07 0.40 -28.17
C GLY A 312 -12.17 0.54 -26.64
N GLY A 313 -13.38 0.40 -26.12
CA GLY A 313 -13.64 0.46 -24.68
C GLY A 313 -14.33 1.75 -24.21
N PRO A 314 -14.55 1.90 -22.89
CA PRO A 314 -15.24 3.06 -22.35
C PRO A 314 -14.42 4.33 -22.50
N THR A 315 -15.10 5.43 -22.79
CA THR A 315 -14.52 6.79 -22.85
C THR A 315 -14.41 7.43 -21.47
N GLU A 316 -15.20 6.93 -20.53
CA GLU A 316 -15.22 7.38 -19.14
C GLU A 316 -14.67 6.31 -18.20
N SER A 317 -14.07 6.75 -17.10
CA SER A 317 -13.57 5.90 -16.05
C SER A 317 -14.69 5.36 -15.16
N HIS A 318 -14.59 4.11 -14.73
CA HIS A 318 -15.51 3.52 -13.77
C HIS A 318 -15.17 3.99 -12.34
N ILE A 319 -16.19 4.20 -11.49
CA ILE A 319 -16.02 4.73 -10.12
C ILE A 319 -15.10 3.87 -9.25
N CYS A 320 -15.07 2.56 -9.47
CA CYS A 320 -14.20 1.65 -8.74
C CYS A 320 -12.70 1.89 -9.01
N ASP A 321 -12.35 2.51 -10.14
CA ASP A 321 -10.96 2.73 -10.56
C ASP A 321 -10.50 4.17 -10.30
N ARG A 322 -11.42 5.11 -10.08
CA ARG A 322 -11.13 6.54 -9.86
C ARG A 322 -10.36 6.79 -8.57
N PHE A 323 -9.64 7.89 -8.56
CA PHE A 323 -8.99 8.41 -7.36
C PHE A 323 -9.98 9.15 -6.47
N PHE A 324 -9.68 9.17 -5.16
CA PHE A 324 -10.40 9.94 -4.16
C PHE A 324 -9.40 10.77 -3.35
N CYS A 325 -9.80 11.97 -2.92
CA CYS A 325 -8.95 12.90 -2.21
C CYS A 325 -9.69 13.51 -1.00
N GLY A 326 -8.92 13.82 0.04
CA GLY A 326 -9.38 14.43 1.29
C GLY A 326 -9.37 13.46 2.47
N GLY A 327 -9.15 14.02 3.65
CA GLY A 327 -9.06 13.31 4.91
C GLY A 327 -7.63 13.06 5.39
N PRO A 328 -7.48 12.46 6.57
CA PRO A 328 -6.18 12.07 7.12
C PRO A 328 -5.37 11.22 6.15
N GLY A 329 -4.08 11.47 6.04
CA GLY A 329 -3.18 10.76 5.13
C GLY A 329 -3.26 11.18 3.65
N SER A 330 -4.18 12.10 3.30
CA SER A 330 -4.31 12.68 1.96
C SER A 330 -4.23 14.21 2.05
N LEU A 331 -5.36 14.90 2.09
CA LEU A 331 -5.42 16.35 2.23
C LEU A 331 -6.13 16.71 3.54
N TRP A 332 -5.37 17.21 4.50
CA TRP A 332 -5.87 17.65 5.80
C TRP A 332 -6.80 18.87 5.67
N GLY A 333 -7.76 19.01 6.57
CA GLY A 333 -8.79 20.08 6.55
C GLY A 333 -10.06 19.70 5.79
N PHE A 334 -10.05 18.58 5.10
CA PHE A 334 -11.20 18.05 4.37
C PHE A 334 -11.68 16.73 4.98
N ARG A 335 -12.95 16.42 4.78
CA ARG A 335 -13.49 15.10 5.16
C ARG A 335 -12.94 14.02 4.23
N THR A 336 -12.95 12.77 4.66
CA THR A 336 -12.58 11.63 3.81
C THR A 336 -13.40 11.66 2.52
N ARG A 337 -12.72 11.60 1.36
CA ARG A 337 -13.31 11.74 0.03
C ARG A 337 -14.08 13.05 -0.16
N GLY A 338 -13.67 14.10 0.57
CA GLY A 338 -14.36 15.39 0.60
C GLY A 338 -13.98 16.35 -0.53
N VAL A 339 -12.97 16.02 -1.33
CA VAL A 339 -12.43 16.86 -2.41
C VAL A 339 -12.69 16.21 -3.76
N GLY A 340 -13.10 17.02 -4.74
CA GLY A 340 -13.28 16.62 -6.13
C GLY A 340 -14.72 16.60 -6.60
N PRO A 341 -15.00 15.95 -7.76
CA PRO A 341 -16.33 15.84 -8.34
C PRO A 341 -17.34 15.18 -7.41
N ARG A 342 -18.52 15.79 -7.29
CA ARG A 342 -19.62 15.33 -6.44
C ARG A 342 -20.93 15.49 -7.16
N ASP A 343 -21.90 14.63 -6.82
CA ASP A 343 -23.26 14.67 -7.35
C ASP A 343 -24.27 14.64 -6.21
N GLU A 344 -25.40 15.31 -6.38
CA GLU A 344 -26.44 15.38 -5.36
C GLU A 344 -27.12 14.04 -5.19
N ARG A 345 -27.36 13.66 -3.94
CA ARG A 345 -28.16 12.48 -3.60
C ARG A 345 -29.64 12.76 -3.83
N HIS A 346 -30.30 11.90 -4.57
CA HIS A 346 -31.75 11.98 -4.72
C HIS A 346 -32.45 11.61 -3.40
N SER A 347 -33.39 12.45 -2.98
CA SER A 347 -34.30 12.13 -1.88
C SER A 347 -35.66 11.85 -2.50
N LEU A 348 -36.16 10.61 -2.40
CA LEU A 348 -37.56 10.28 -2.74
C LEU A 348 -38.57 10.91 -1.78
N ALA A 349 -38.12 11.62 -0.78
CA ALA A 349 -38.94 12.38 0.15
C ALA A 349 -39.15 13.85 -0.26
N SER A 350 -38.94 14.21 -1.54
CA SER A 350 -39.60 15.41 -2.06
C SER A 350 -41.03 15.02 -2.43
N PRO A 351 -42.05 15.41 -1.65
CA PRO A 351 -43.41 15.32 -2.11
C PRO A 351 -43.47 16.06 -3.45
N LEU A 352 -44.19 15.51 -4.44
CA LEU A 352 -44.61 16.27 -5.60
C LEU A 352 -45.06 17.67 -5.11
N PRO A 353 -44.65 18.77 -5.80
CA PRO A 353 -45.13 20.08 -5.43
C PRO A 353 -46.66 20.00 -5.32
N PRO A 354 -47.24 20.49 -4.21
CA PRO A 354 -48.68 20.49 -4.10
C PRO A 354 -49.25 21.28 -5.25
N PRO A 355 -50.42 20.83 -5.81
CA PRO A 355 -51.09 21.62 -6.83
C PRO A 355 -51.30 23.02 -6.29
N ALA A 356 -51.11 24.04 -7.09
CA ALA A 356 -51.01 25.46 -6.77
C ALA A 356 -52.25 26.10 -6.10
N SER A 357 -52.93 25.42 -5.19
CA SER A 357 -54.15 25.93 -4.55
C SER A 357 -54.28 25.53 -3.07
N ALA A 358 -53.21 25.58 -2.27
CA ALA A 358 -53.33 25.55 -0.80
C ALA A 358 -52.09 26.20 -0.19
N ALA A 359 -52.08 27.50 -0.08
CA ALA A 359 -51.16 28.26 0.76
C ALA A 359 -51.77 28.36 2.15
N GLU A 360 -51.28 27.57 3.12
CA GLU A 360 -51.36 27.90 4.54
C GLU A 360 -49.98 27.88 5.17
N PRO A 361 -49.66 28.88 6.03
CA PRO A 361 -48.37 28.99 6.66
C PRO A 361 -48.33 28.12 7.91
N THR A 362 -47.67 26.98 7.88
CA THR A 362 -47.53 26.14 9.06
C THR A 362 -46.06 25.85 9.38
N ALA A 363 -45.71 26.34 10.58
CA ALA A 363 -44.72 25.83 11.55
C ALA A 363 -43.40 25.24 11.05
N ALA A 364 -42.33 25.75 11.67
CA ALA A 364 -40.95 25.32 11.56
C ALA A 364 -40.77 23.81 11.46
N ALA A 365 -40.20 23.38 10.35
CA ALA A 365 -39.82 22.00 10.13
C ALA A 365 -38.79 21.53 11.18
N PRO A 366 -38.89 20.31 11.69
CA PRO A 366 -37.95 19.77 12.68
C PRO A 366 -36.55 19.72 12.08
N LYS A 367 -35.58 20.22 12.82
CA LYS A 367 -34.15 20.16 12.46
C LYS A 367 -33.74 18.72 12.18
N LYS A 368 -33.36 18.44 10.95
CA LYS A 368 -32.79 17.16 10.49
C LYS A 368 -31.64 16.71 11.40
N PRO A 369 -31.56 15.41 11.74
CA PRO A 369 -30.41 14.89 12.47
C PRO A 369 -29.13 15.05 11.62
N PRO A 370 -27.94 15.19 12.26
CA PRO A 370 -26.73 15.56 11.56
C PRO A 370 -26.24 14.45 10.63
N SER A 371 -26.33 14.74 9.34
CA SER A 371 -25.40 14.53 8.27
C SER A 371 -25.01 13.14 7.83
N ILE A 372 -25.86 12.51 7.05
CA ILE A 372 -25.39 11.84 5.83
C ILE A 372 -25.14 12.97 4.82
N SER A 373 -23.95 13.04 4.19
CA SER A 373 -23.66 14.10 3.19
C SER A 373 -24.75 14.10 2.12
N SER A 374 -25.26 15.26 1.77
CA SER A 374 -26.28 15.41 0.71
C SER A 374 -25.74 15.09 -0.68
N HIS A 375 -24.46 14.79 -0.81
CA HIS A 375 -23.76 14.56 -2.08
C HIS A 375 -22.93 13.29 -2.02
N ASP A 376 -22.89 12.56 -3.12
CA ASP A 376 -21.99 11.45 -3.36
C ASP A 376 -20.65 11.91 -3.91
N ALA A 377 -19.56 11.34 -3.43
CA ALA A 377 -18.24 11.54 -4.02
C ALA A 377 -18.09 10.64 -5.24
N LEU A 378 -17.81 11.23 -6.39
CA LEU A 378 -17.67 10.52 -7.67
C LEU A 378 -16.22 10.14 -7.98
N GLY A 379 -15.24 10.69 -7.23
CA GLY A 379 -13.83 10.51 -7.56
C GLY A 379 -13.39 11.31 -8.80
N GLY A 380 -12.14 11.13 -9.21
CA GLY A 380 -11.57 11.79 -10.37
C GLY A 380 -10.45 11.00 -11.02
N ASP A 381 -10.00 11.46 -12.19
CA ASP A 381 -8.99 10.79 -13.01
C ASP A 381 -7.59 11.34 -12.79
N LEU A 382 -7.51 12.62 -12.37
CA LEU A 382 -6.25 13.29 -12.06
C LEU A 382 -6.21 13.70 -10.59
N LEU A 383 -5.22 13.19 -9.88
CA LEU A 383 -4.94 13.47 -8.48
C LEU A 383 -3.58 14.13 -8.35
N GLY A 384 -3.50 15.17 -7.55
CA GLY A 384 -2.22 15.75 -7.14
C GLY A 384 -2.33 16.28 -5.73
N VAL A 385 -1.43 15.87 -4.84
CA VAL A 385 -1.32 16.36 -3.46
C VAL A 385 0.15 16.53 -3.14
N ALA A 386 0.52 17.69 -2.64
CA ALA A 386 1.85 17.97 -2.13
C ALA A 386 1.74 18.51 -0.70
N THR A 387 2.55 18.02 0.20
CA THR A 387 2.62 18.46 1.59
C THR A 387 4.06 18.74 1.97
N ALA A 388 4.31 19.92 2.50
CA ALA A 388 5.57 20.28 3.11
C ALA A 388 5.37 20.39 4.62
N SER A 389 6.29 19.84 5.42
CA SER A 389 6.21 19.93 6.86
C SER A 389 7.56 20.14 7.53
N LEU A 390 7.51 20.78 8.70
CA LEU A 390 8.63 20.90 9.64
C LEU A 390 8.21 20.18 10.92
N SER A 391 8.99 19.19 11.34
CA SER A 391 8.74 18.40 12.54
C SER A 391 9.88 18.51 13.54
N THR A 392 9.55 18.51 14.83
CA THR A 392 10.50 18.52 15.93
C THR A 392 10.13 17.47 16.97
N THR A 393 11.13 16.84 17.58
CA THR A 393 10.92 15.86 18.64
C THR A 393 10.32 16.55 19.86
N LEU A 394 9.34 15.93 20.49
CA LEU A 394 8.72 16.43 21.72
C LEU A 394 9.66 16.28 22.92
N PRO A 395 9.64 17.24 23.87
CA PRO A 395 10.46 17.14 25.08
C PRO A 395 9.87 16.17 26.12
N GLY A 396 10.69 15.76 27.09
CA GLY A 396 10.27 15.00 28.27
C GLY A 396 9.92 13.54 27.97
N ASN A 397 8.90 13.00 28.63
CA ASN A 397 8.50 11.58 28.51
C ASN A 397 7.96 11.22 27.12
N LEU A 398 7.41 12.17 26.39
CA LEU A 398 6.95 11.98 25.01
C LEU A 398 8.10 11.81 24.01
N ALA A 399 9.31 12.26 24.33
CA ALA A 399 10.51 11.98 23.56
C ALA A 399 10.87 10.47 23.57
N LYS A 400 10.55 9.77 24.68
CA LYS A 400 10.81 8.32 24.79
C LYS A 400 9.91 7.46 23.90
N SER A 401 8.78 8.00 23.47
CA SER A 401 7.83 7.37 22.54
C SER A 401 7.98 7.90 21.10
N ASP A 402 9.11 8.53 20.76
CA ASP A 402 9.39 9.12 19.45
C ASP A 402 8.29 10.07 18.95
N GLY A 403 7.63 10.75 19.89
CA GLY A 403 6.58 11.73 19.58
C GLY A 403 7.15 13.00 18.95
N HIS A 404 6.44 13.53 17.95
CA HIS A 404 6.84 14.72 17.21
C HIS A 404 5.74 15.76 17.18
N ALA A 405 6.12 17.04 17.36
CA ALA A 405 5.29 18.16 16.95
C ALA A 405 5.62 18.55 15.52
N HIS A 406 4.64 18.96 14.75
CA HIS A 406 4.87 19.39 13.36
C HIS A 406 3.94 20.53 12.95
N ILE A 407 4.42 21.32 12.00
CA ILE A 407 3.63 22.26 11.22
C ILE A 407 3.67 21.84 9.77
N PHE A 408 2.58 22.05 9.05
CA PHE A 408 2.52 21.63 7.65
C PHE A 408 1.70 22.58 6.80
N ALA A 409 2.01 22.58 5.51
CA ALA A 409 1.21 23.18 4.45
C ALA A 409 0.95 22.12 3.38
N SER A 410 -0.31 21.97 2.98
CA SER A 410 -0.72 21.00 1.98
C SER A 410 -1.48 21.70 0.86
N VAL A 411 -1.15 21.30 -0.37
CA VAL A 411 -1.84 21.73 -1.59
C VAL A 411 -2.24 20.52 -2.39
N GLY A 412 -3.45 20.47 -2.89
CA GLY A 412 -3.87 19.32 -3.69
C GLY A 412 -5.18 19.56 -4.44
N GLY A 413 -5.48 18.62 -5.32
CA GLY A 413 -6.70 18.64 -6.10
C GLY A 413 -7.03 17.29 -6.72
N LEU A 414 -8.30 17.14 -7.07
CA LEU A 414 -8.84 15.98 -7.75
C LEU A 414 -9.81 16.43 -8.82
N GLN A 415 -9.62 15.96 -10.05
CA GLN A 415 -10.46 16.33 -11.20
C GLN A 415 -10.73 15.12 -12.10
N GLY A 416 -11.86 15.17 -12.83
CA GLY A 416 -12.10 14.30 -13.97
C GLY A 416 -11.35 14.80 -15.21
N LEU A 417 -10.91 13.89 -16.06
CA LEU A 417 -10.16 14.21 -17.29
C LEU A 417 -10.94 15.11 -18.24
N ALA A 418 -12.25 14.90 -18.35
CA ALA A 418 -13.14 15.73 -19.17
C ALA A 418 -13.15 17.21 -18.71
N ALA A 419 -13.19 17.44 -17.40
CA ALA A 419 -13.18 18.79 -16.84
C ALA A 419 -11.85 19.52 -17.09
N VAL A 420 -10.72 18.78 -17.04
CA VAL A 420 -9.40 19.35 -17.34
C VAL A 420 -9.27 19.72 -18.81
N ARG A 421 -9.76 18.86 -19.72
CA ARG A 421 -9.78 19.15 -21.16
C ARG A 421 -10.61 20.39 -21.47
N ALA A 422 -11.78 20.56 -20.82
CA ALA A 422 -12.64 21.71 -21.01
C ALA A 422 -12.05 23.01 -20.41
N ALA A 423 -11.40 22.94 -19.25
CA ALA A 423 -10.84 24.10 -18.55
C ALA A 423 -9.46 24.54 -19.08
N GLY A 424 -8.75 23.66 -19.79
CA GLY A 424 -7.38 23.90 -20.25
C GLY A 424 -6.32 24.04 -19.13
N SER A 425 -6.74 23.91 -17.85
CA SER A 425 -5.86 24.09 -16.69
C SER A 425 -6.34 23.30 -15.48
N VAL A 426 -5.38 22.85 -14.66
CA VAL A 426 -5.62 22.17 -13.36
C VAL A 426 -5.66 23.17 -12.19
N VAL A 427 -5.10 24.36 -12.37
CA VAL A 427 -4.91 25.37 -11.30
C VAL A 427 -6.20 25.81 -10.61
N PRO A 428 -7.34 25.99 -11.30
CA PRO A 428 -8.59 26.38 -10.64
C PRO A 428 -9.09 25.38 -9.58
N SER A 429 -8.69 24.13 -9.69
CA SER A 429 -9.13 23.05 -8.80
C SER A 429 -8.23 22.80 -7.58
N LEU A 430 -7.15 23.56 -7.43
CA LEU A 430 -6.25 23.39 -6.29
C LEU A 430 -6.91 23.87 -4.99
N ARG A 431 -6.80 23.08 -3.95
CA ARG A 431 -7.17 23.36 -2.56
C ARG A 431 -5.91 23.54 -1.75
N ALA A 432 -6.00 24.30 -0.69
CA ALA A 432 -4.85 24.53 0.20
C ALA A 432 -5.30 24.53 1.65
N SER A 433 -4.46 23.96 2.49
CA SER A 433 -4.63 23.96 3.95
C SER A 433 -3.28 24.05 4.64
N VAL A 434 -3.30 24.62 5.84
CA VAL A 434 -2.15 24.68 6.74
C VAL A 434 -2.56 24.14 8.10
N GLY A 435 -1.63 23.64 8.86
CA GLY A 435 -1.93 23.11 10.17
C GLY A 435 -0.71 22.90 11.04
N ALA A 436 -0.99 22.63 12.30
CA ALA A 436 -0.01 22.23 13.31
C ALA A 436 -0.58 21.07 14.11
N GLY A 437 0.28 20.17 14.53
CA GLY A 437 -0.17 19.01 15.27
C GLY A 437 0.93 18.23 15.95
N VAL A 438 0.50 17.11 16.52
CA VAL A 438 1.37 16.15 17.19
C VAL A 438 1.17 14.78 16.54
N ALA A 439 2.28 14.08 16.32
CA ALA A 439 2.32 12.73 15.78
C ALA A 439 2.99 11.80 16.78
N LEU A 440 2.39 10.64 17.00
CA LEU A 440 2.89 9.58 17.86
C LEU A 440 2.96 8.28 17.06
N PRO A 441 4.11 7.62 16.99
CA PRO A 441 4.19 6.28 16.44
C PRO A 441 3.51 5.28 17.38
N THR A 442 2.65 4.45 16.83
CA THR A 442 1.95 3.40 17.54
C THR A 442 2.07 2.08 16.78
N PRO A 443 1.82 0.93 17.41
CA PRO A 443 1.81 -0.36 16.70
C PRO A 443 0.78 -0.41 15.55
N LEU A 444 -0.23 0.44 15.59
CA LEU A 444 -1.29 0.54 14.56
C LEU A 444 -0.93 1.51 13.42
N GLY A 445 0.21 2.19 13.51
CA GLY A 445 0.61 3.24 12.58
C GLY A 445 0.93 4.56 13.28
N ARG A 446 1.08 5.62 12.52
CA ARG A 446 1.34 6.97 13.02
C ARG A 446 0.01 7.64 13.37
N LEU A 447 -0.24 7.85 14.65
CA LEU A 447 -1.38 8.61 15.14
C LEU A 447 -1.09 10.11 15.08
N GLU A 448 -1.95 10.88 14.43
CA GLU A 448 -1.80 12.33 14.28
C GLU A 448 -3.02 13.08 14.80
N LEU A 449 -2.79 14.08 15.62
CA LEU A 449 -3.79 15.05 16.03
C LEU A 449 -3.40 16.42 15.51
N ASN A 450 -4.15 16.91 14.53
CA ASN A 450 -3.84 18.13 13.79
C ASN A 450 -4.93 19.18 13.96
N MET A 451 -4.53 20.40 14.29
CA MET A 451 -5.36 21.59 14.14
C MET A 451 -5.13 22.16 12.76
N VAL A 452 -6.18 22.27 11.97
CA VAL A 452 -6.08 22.59 10.55
C VAL A 452 -6.91 23.81 10.21
N HIS A 453 -6.36 24.66 9.33
CA HIS A 453 -7.03 25.79 8.73
C HIS A 453 -7.06 25.63 7.21
N VAL A 454 -8.25 25.70 6.62
CA VAL A 454 -8.44 25.58 5.15
C VAL A 454 -8.33 26.94 4.53
N LEU A 455 -7.27 27.14 3.73
CA LEU A 455 -7.01 28.41 3.02
C LEU A 455 -7.83 28.53 1.74
N ARG A 456 -7.98 27.43 1.01
CA ARG A 456 -8.69 27.41 -0.28
C ARG A 456 -9.51 26.14 -0.41
N LYS A 457 -10.80 26.28 -0.74
CA LYS A 457 -11.74 25.19 -1.04
C LYS A 457 -12.66 25.54 -2.18
N ALA A 458 -13.23 24.57 -2.85
CA ALA A 458 -14.33 24.77 -3.78
C ALA A 458 -15.69 24.71 -3.04
N PRO A 459 -16.75 25.31 -3.62
CA PRO A 459 -18.09 25.29 -3.00
C PRO A 459 -18.64 23.89 -2.75
N SER A 460 -18.32 22.94 -3.62
CA SER A 460 -18.76 21.54 -3.52
C SER A 460 -17.96 20.70 -2.54
N ASP A 461 -16.82 21.19 -2.01
CA ASP A 461 -15.96 20.40 -1.13
C ASP A 461 -16.55 20.24 0.26
N ALA A 462 -16.42 19.04 0.83
CA ALA A 462 -16.74 18.78 2.22
C ALA A 462 -15.52 19.07 3.10
N SER A 463 -15.36 20.32 3.52
CA SER A 463 -14.32 20.70 4.48
C SER A 463 -14.76 20.45 5.92
N VAL A 464 -13.79 20.25 6.83
CA VAL A 464 -14.02 20.24 8.29
C VAL A 464 -14.07 21.68 8.82
N GLY A 465 -13.62 22.64 7.99
CA GLY A 465 -13.43 24.03 8.41
C GLY A 465 -12.16 24.17 9.24
N ASN A 466 -12.17 25.15 10.14
CA ASN A 466 -11.09 25.34 11.11
C ASN A 466 -11.36 24.41 12.29
N GLY A 467 -10.52 23.41 12.52
CA GLY A 467 -10.79 22.48 13.61
C GLY A 467 -9.74 21.38 13.78
N LEU A 468 -9.96 20.60 14.82
CA LEU A 468 -9.14 19.43 15.16
C LEU A 468 -9.52 18.24 14.27
N GLN A 469 -8.52 17.60 13.70
CA GLN A 469 -8.64 16.33 13.00
C GLN A 469 -7.71 15.28 13.62
N LEU A 470 -8.29 14.14 13.94
CA LEU A 470 -7.56 12.95 14.35
C LEU A 470 -7.44 12.01 13.16
N GLY A 471 -6.27 11.44 12.96
CA GLY A 471 -6.04 10.43 11.93
C GLY A 471 -4.99 9.43 12.33
N VAL A 472 -5.12 8.23 11.78
CA VAL A 472 -4.08 7.21 11.81
C VAL A 472 -3.59 7.06 10.38
N THR A 473 -2.30 7.28 10.17
CA THR A 473 -1.67 7.12 8.87
C THR A 473 -0.76 5.89 8.88
N ALA A 474 -0.79 5.11 7.81
CA ALA A 474 0.16 4.02 7.65
C ALA A 474 1.58 4.59 7.57
N GLY A 475 2.56 3.82 8.01
CA GLY A 475 3.96 4.21 7.92
C GLY A 475 4.45 4.37 6.48
N PHE A 476 5.65 4.90 6.35
CA PHE A 476 6.34 5.11 5.08
C PHE A 476 7.06 3.85 4.54
N SER A 477 6.70 2.66 5.04
CA SER A 477 7.32 1.37 4.65
C SER A 477 6.91 0.86 3.27
#